data_7767f0bd43db7e57e386022b49c75264
#
_entry.id   7767f0bd43db7e57e386022b49c75264
#
_cell.length_a   1.000
_cell.length_b   1.000
_cell.length_c   1.000
_cell.angle_alpha   90.00
_cell.angle_beta   90.00
_cell.angle_gamma   90.00
#
_symmetry.space_group_name_H-M   'P 1'
#
loop_
_entity.id
_entity.type
_entity.pdbx_description
1 polymer ?
#
loop_
_entity_poly.entity_id
_entity_poly.type
_entity_poly.pdbx_seq_one_letter_code
_entity_poly.pdbx_strand_id
1 'polypeptide(L)'
;MPYLTKNSVKLLMKCCLLMASVTAQISHADNGYVVNEVSEGIFFHEGVQEDATEANQGKIANVGFIIGNDCIAVIDTGGSYLEGKSLLAAIRKQSDLPICYVINTHVHPDHILGNAAFKDPQTTFVGSAKLPAAMAARSSFYETKFKEILGDAYGNAEFIAPTQLVSVGEP
;
A
#
# COMPACT_ATOMS: atom_id res chain seq x y z
N MET A 1 -50.74 -42.62 17.73
CA MET A 1 -49.52 -41.85 17.88
C MET A 1 -48.34 -42.80 17.65
N PRO A 2 -47.59 -42.67 16.56
CA PRO A 2 -46.44 -43.54 16.32
C PRO A 2 -45.22 -42.98 17.05
N TYR A 3 -44.56 -43.81 17.83
CA TYR A 3 -43.33 -43.54 18.56
C TYR A 3 -42.14 -43.41 17.60
N LEU A 4 -41.44 -42.29 17.62
CA LEU A 4 -40.16 -42.14 16.96
C LEU A 4 -39.09 -43.01 17.60
N THR A 5 -38.51 -43.95 16.84
CA THR A 5 -37.47 -44.83 17.32
C THR A 5 -36.13 -44.13 17.49
N LYS A 6 -35.34 -44.57 18.49
CA LYS A 6 -34.01 -44.02 18.86
C LYS A 6 -33.00 -43.97 17.70
N ASN A 7 -33.28 -44.62 16.57
CA ASN A 7 -32.40 -44.58 15.42
C ASN A 7 -32.61 -43.35 14.49
N SER A 8 -33.80 -42.71 14.53
CA SER A 8 -34.09 -41.52 13.75
C SER A 8 -33.39 -40.27 14.28
N VAL A 9 -33.13 -40.22 15.58
CA VAL A 9 -32.42 -39.08 16.22
C VAL A 9 -30.92 -39.11 15.94
N LYS A 10 -30.30 -40.29 15.79
CA LYS A 10 -28.87 -40.42 15.47
C LYS A 10 -28.54 -40.06 14.02
N LEU A 11 -29.50 -40.18 13.11
CA LEU A 11 -29.30 -39.81 11.71
C LEU A 11 -29.39 -38.29 11.49
N LEU A 12 -30.25 -37.61 12.24
CA LEU A 12 -30.37 -36.14 12.21
C LEU A 12 -29.16 -35.40 12.81
N MET A 13 -28.47 -36.03 13.79
CA MET A 13 -27.26 -35.46 14.42
C MET A 13 -25.98 -35.61 13.59
N LYS A 14 -25.96 -36.51 12.59
CA LYS A 14 -24.81 -36.66 11.69
C LYS A 14 -24.83 -35.74 10.48
N CYS A 15 -25.97 -35.11 10.13
CA CYS A 15 -26.07 -34.16 9.02
C CYS A 15 -25.68 -32.71 9.36
N CYS A 16 -25.54 -32.37 10.64
CA CYS A 16 -25.23 -30.97 11.05
C CYS A 16 -23.73 -30.69 11.24
N LEU A 17 -22.82 -31.63 10.98
CA LEU A 17 -21.37 -31.42 11.22
C LEU A 17 -20.52 -31.31 9.95
N LEU A 18 -21.12 -31.01 8.82
CA LEU A 18 -20.39 -30.75 7.55
C LEU A 18 -20.74 -29.35 7.01
N MET A 19 -20.79 -28.36 7.89
CA MET A 19 -20.55 -26.98 7.44
C MET A 19 -19.04 -26.81 7.32
N ALA A 20 -18.48 -27.24 6.18
CA ALA A 20 -17.17 -26.86 5.77
C ALA A 20 -17.15 -25.32 5.71
N SER A 21 -16.42 -24.69 6.62
CA SER A 21 -16.05 -23.29 6.54
C SER A 21 -15.26 -23.11 5.24
N VAL A 22 -15.93 -22.67 4.19
CA VAL A 22 -15.28 -22.12 3.00
C VAL A 22 -14.69 -20.79 3.46
N THR A 23 -13.47 -20.82 3.98
CA THR A 23 -12.65 -19.63 4.08
C THR A 23 -12.38 -19.18 2.65
N ALA A 24 -13.08 -18.17 2.19
CA ALA A 24 -12.73 -17.49 0.96
C ALA A 24 -11.28 -16.98 1.15
N GLN A 25 -10.33 -17.70 0.59
CA GLN A 25 -8.99 -17.16 0.37
C GLN A 25 -9.17 -16.04 -0.64
N ILE A 26 -9.10 -14.80 -0.16
CA ILE A 26 -8.95 -13.64 -1.03
C ILE A 26 -7.56 -13.83 -1.66
N SER A 27 -7.54 -14.45 -2.84
CA SER A 27 -6.38 -14.46 -3.70
C SER A 27 -6.12 -13.01 -4.06
N HIS A 28 -5.16 -12.37 -3.40
CA HIS A 28 -4.60 -11.12 -3.91
C HIS A 28 -3.93 -11.50 -5.23
N ALA A 29 -4.55 -11.12 -6.33
CA ALA A 29 -3.93 -11.24 -7.63
C ALA A 29 -2.55 -10.58 -7.52
N ASP A 30 -1.50 -11.35 -7.82
CA ASP A 30 -0.15 -10.82 -7.95
C ASP A 30 -0.17 -9.90 -9.17
N ASN A 31 -0.27 -8.61 -8.94
CA ASN A 31 -0.42 -7.61 -9.99
C ASN A 31 0.87 -7.41 -10.82
N GLY A 32 1.84 -8.34 -10.70
CA GLY A 32 3.11 -8.24 -11.41
C GLY A 32 3.96 -7.04 -10.97
N TYR A 33 3.73 -6.49 -9.75
CA TYR A 33 4.55 -5.40 -9.23
C TYR A 33 5.91 -5.95 -8.81
N VAL A 34 6.91 -5.68 -9.63
CA VAL A 34 8.27 -6.21 -9.48
C VAL A 34 9.10 -5.22 -8.67
N VAL A 35 9.79 -5.72 -7.65
CA VAL A 35 10.84 -5.01 -6.94
C VAL A 35 12.15 -5.77 -7.11
N ASN A 36 13.24 -5.05 -7.33
CA ASN A 36 14.57 -5.58 -7.49
C ASN A 36 15.43 -5.26 -6.27
N GLU A 37 16.11 -6.25 -5.72
CA GLU A 37 17.12 -6.03 -4.69
C GLU A 37 18.43 -5.56 -5.34
N VAL A 38 18.92 -4.38 -4.96
CA VAL A 38 20.15 -3.78 -5.52
C VAL A 38 21.34 -3.89 -4.57
N SER A 39 21.07 -4.11 -3.30
CA SER A 39 22.02 -4.43 -2.24
C SER A 39 21.25 -5.12 -1.13
N GLU A 40 21.93 -5.82 -0.23
CA GLU A 40 21.29 -6.51 0.89
C GLU A 40 20.31 -5.60 1.64
N GLY A 41 19.03 -5.98 1.63
CA GLY A 41 17.94 -5.26 2.26
C GLY A 41 17.49 -3.98 1.54
N ILE A 42 18.04 -3.63 0.37
CA ILE A 42 17.67 -2.41 -0.38
C ILE A 42 16.96 -2.82 -1.68
N PHE A 43 15.69 -2.45 -1.79
CA PHE A 43 14.81 -2.82 -2.89
C PHE A 43 14.29 -1.58 -3.61
N PHE A 44 14.07 -1.68 -4.92
CA PHE A 44 13.40 -0.65 -5.70
C PHE A 44 12.47 -1.23 -6.76
N HIS A 45 11.46 -0.46 -7.12
CA HIS A 45 10.61 -0.63 -8.28
C HIS A 45 11.03 0.40 -9.32
N GLU A 46 11.23 -0.05 -10.55
CA GLU A 46 11.50 0.84 -11.67
C GLU A 46 10.19 1.26 -12.33
N GLY A 47 9.91 2.56 -12.29
CA GLY A 47 8.75 3.14 -12.94
C GLY A 47 8.89 3.14 -14.45
N VAL A 48 7.76 3.09 -15.18
CA VAL A 48 7.78 3.22 -16.64
C VAL A 48 8.03 4.68 -17.04
N GLN A 49 8.79 4.91 -18.11
CA GLN A 49 9.08 6.25 -18.62
C GLN A 49 7.95 6.73 -19.54
N GLU A 50 6.79 6.98 -18.96
CA GLU A 50 5.56 7.39 -19.63
C GLU A 50 4.85 8.46 -18.82
N ASP A 51 3.82 9.09 -19.40
CA ASP A 51 2.87 9.87 -18.62
C ASP A 51 1.99 8.97 -17.76
N ALA A 52 1.52 9.48 -16.62
CA ALA A 52 0.59 8.76 -15.77
C ALA A 52 -0.73 8.53 -16.51
N THR A 53 -1.24 7.31 -16.45
CA THR A 53 -2.50 6.89 -17.05
C THR A 53 -3.22 5.91 -16.12
N GLU A 54 -4.51 5.66 -16.40
CA GLU A 54 -5.26 4.60 -15.72
C GLU A 54 -4.62 3.22 -15.99
N ALA A 55 -4.13 2.97 -17.21
CA ALA A 55 -3.54 1.69 -17.61
C ALA A 55 -2.25 1.36 -16.85
N ASN A 56 -1.34 2.32 -16.70
CA ASN A 56 -0.12 2.14 -15.91
C ASN A 56 -0.33 2.43 -14.41
N GLN A 57 -1.55 2.85 -14.01
CA GLN A 57 -1.93 3.14 -12.62
C GLN A 57 -1.03 4.18 -11.92
N GLY A 58 -0.38 5.05 -12.69
CA GLY A 58 0.56 6.04 -12.19
C GLY A 58 1.94 5.51 -11.82
N LYS A 59 2.30 4.27 -12.17
CA LYS A 59 3.58 3.61 -11.88
C LYS A 59 4.72 4.16 -12.74
N ILE A 60 5.00 5.45 -12.62
CA ILE A 60 5.95 6.17 -13.47
C ILE A 60 7.20 6.65 -12.75
N ALA A 61 7.20 6.58 -11.41
CA ALA A 61 8.35 6.93 -10.59
C ALA A 61 9.10 5.70 -10.09
N ASN A 62 10.40 5.86 -9.87
CA ASN A 62 11.16 4.89 -9.09
C ASN A 62 10.84 5.08 -7.61
N VAL A 63 10.42 4.03 -6.96
CA VAL A 63 10.13 3.99 -5.53
C VAL A 63 10.83 2.79 -4.90
N GLY A 64 11.09 2.81 -3.60
CA GLY A 64 11.83 1.72 -3.00
C GLY A 64 11.62 1.59 -1.50
N PHE A 65 12.32 0.62 -0.91
CA PHE A 65 12.33 0.43 0.53
C PHE A 65 13.64 -0.18 1.00
N ILE A 66 13.93 0.07 2.28
CA ILE A 66 15.10 -0.45 2.96
C ILE A 66 14.63 -1.27 4.16
N ILE A 67 15.06 -2.52 4.24
CA ILE A 67 14.83 -3.41 5.38
C ILE A 67 16.00 -3.26 6.32
N GLY A 68 15.77 -2.62 7.48
CA GLY A 68 16.75 -2.53 8.56
C GLY A 68 16.63 -3.71 9.53
N ASN A 69 17.34 -3.63 10.66
CA ASN A 69 17.32 -4.68 11.68
C ASN A 69 15.96 -4.73 12.42
N ASP A 70 15.35 -3.58 12.68
CA ASP A 70 14.18 -3.46 13.55
C ASP A 70 12.92 -3.03 12.78
N CYS A 71 13.07 -2.33 11.65
CA CYS A 71 11.96 -1.83 10.86
C CYS A 71 12.35 -1.49 9.41
N ILE A 72 11.33 -1.13 8.64
CA ILE A 72 11.42 -0.80 7.22
C ILE A 72 11.24 0.71 7.03
N ALA A 73 12.05 1.31 6.15
CA ALA A 73 11.88 2.65 5.61
C ALA A 73 11.46 2.55 4.14
N VAL A 74 10.36 3.21 3.78
CA VAL A 74 9.85 3.31 2.40
C VAL A 74 10.27 4.66 1.83
N ILE A 75 10.80 4.66 0.61
CA ILE A 75 11.24 5.86 -0.11
C ILE A 75 10.28 6.12 -1.26
N ASP A 76 9.44 7.14 -1.09
CA ASP A 76 8.29 7.44 -1.94
C ASP A 76 7.29 6.27 -2.03
N THR A 77 6.09 6.51 -2.49
CA THR A 77 5.00 5.54 -2.39
C THR A 77 4.28 5.29 -3.70
N GLY A 78 4.68 5.98 -4.77
CA GLY A 78 4.09 5.85 -6.10
C GLY A 78 2.97 6.84 -6.41
N GLY A 79 2.52 6.78 -7.65
CA GLY A 79 1.63 7.76 -8.28
C GLY A 79 0.14 7.46 -8.10
N SER A 80 -0.24 6.43 -7.33
CA SER A 80 -1.65 6.14 -7.02
C SER A 80 -1.78 5.35 -5.72
N TYR A 81 -3.00 5.34 -5.17
CA TYR A 81 -3.31 4.46 -4.03
C TYR A 81 -3.11 2.98 -4.37
N LEU A 82 -3.48 2.55 -5.60
CA LEU A 82 -3.29 1.17 -6.02
C LEU A 82 -1.82 0.80 -6.15
N GLU A 83 -0.97 1.73 -6.62
CA GLU A 83 0.46 1.50 -6.63
C GLU A 83 1.02 1.37 -5.21
N GLY A 84 0.65 2.28 -4.30
CA GLY A 84 1.03 2.18 -2.89
C GLY A 84 0.64 0.84 -2.25
N LYS A 85 -0.55 0.32 -2.58
CA LYS A 85 -0.99 -1.02 -2.14
C LYS A 85 -0.14 -2.13 -2.74
N SER A 86 0.26 -2.00 -4.01
CA SER A 86 1.12 -2.98 -4.69
C SER A 86 2.53 -2.99 -4.08
N LEU A 87 3.09 -1.81 -3.80
CA LEU A 87 4.37 -1.65 -3.10
C LEU A 87 4.31 -2.25 -1.69
N LEU A 88 3.25 -1.95 -0.91
CA LEU A 88 3.06 -2.54 0.41
C LEU A 88 3.00 -4.06 0.35
N ALA A 89 2.28 -4.63 -0.62
CA ALA A 89 2.22 -6.07 -0.82
C ALA A 89 3.59 -6.66 -1.20
N ALA A 90 4.39 -5.97 -2.01
CA ALA A 90 5.75 -6.37 -2.36
C ALA A 90 6.68 -6.35 -1.13
N ILE A 91 6.58 -5.32 -0.28
CA ILE A 91 7.32 -5.24 0.99
C ILE A 91 6.98 -6.43 1.88
N ARG A 92 5.70 -6.77 2.04
CA ARG A 92 5.25 -7.89 2.89
C ARG A 92 5.65 -9.27 2.37
N LYS A 93 6.02 -9.41 1.09
CA LYS A 93 6.67 -10.63 0.56
C LYS A 93 8.13 -10.76 1.01
N GLN A 94 8.79 -9.65 1.35
CA GLN A 94 10.20 -9.63 1.75
C GLN A 94 10.37 -9.66 3.26
N SER A 95 9.46 -8.99 4.03
CA SER A 95 9.61 -8.87 5.48
C SER A 95 8.29 -8.54 6.19
N ASP A 96 8.11 -9.11 7.38
CA ASP A 96 7.01 -8.81 8.31
C ASP A 96 7.36 -7.68 9.30
N LEU A 97 8.56 -7.11 9.26
CA LEU A 97 8.97 -6.01 10.13
C LEU A 97 8.02 -4.81 9.99
N PRO A 98 7.83 -4.01 11.06
CA PRO A 98 7.00 -2.82 10.99
C PRO A 98 7.59 -1.80 10.01
N ILE A 99 6.72 -1.04 9.34
CA ILE A 99 7.12 0.11 8.53
C ILE A 99 7.17 1.31 9.47
N CYS A 100 8.37 1.74 9.84
CA CYS A 100 8.56 2.89 10.74
C CYS A 100 8.49 4.22 10.00
N TYR A 101 8.98 4.24 8.76
CA TYR A 101 9.15 5.49 8.04
C TYR A 101 8.63 5.39 6.60
N VAL A 102 7.96 6.45 6.17
CA VAL A 102 7.72 6.79 4.76
C VAL A 102 8.42 8.11 4.50
N ILE A 103 9.43 8.09 3.66
CA ILE A 103 10.27 9.26 3.33
C ILE A 103 9.82 9.79 1.98
N ASN A 104 9.14 10.94 1.96
CA ASN A 104 8.76 11.60 0.71
C ASN A 104 9.89 12.54 0.26
N THR A 105 10.43 12.27 -0.93
CA THR A 105 11.54 13.04 -1.49
C THR A 105 11.09 14.43 -1.93
N HIS A 106 9.90 14.54 -2.54
CA HIS A 106 9.34 15.81 -3.02
C HIS A 106 7.82 15.71 -3.24
N VAL A 107 7.21 16.78 -3.77
CA VAL A 107 5.75 16.97 -3.79
C VAL A 107 5.05 16.44 -5.04
N HIS A 108 5.75 15.85 -6.01
CA HIS A 108 5.09 15.38 -7.22
C HIS A 108 4.17 14.18 -6.95
N PRO A 109 3.03 14.11 -7.65
CA PRO A 109 2.00 13.11 -7.40
C PRO A 109 2.49 11.66 -7.51
N ASP A 110 3.37 11.39 -8.48
CA ASP A 110 3.96 10.08 -8.73
C ASP A 110 4.86 9.55 -7.60
N HIS A 111 5.13 10.38 -6.59
CA HIS A 111 5.91 10.03 -5.40
C HIS A 111 5.08 9.93 -4.11
N ILE A 112 3.89 10.57 -4.07
CA ILE A 112 3.16 10.76 -2.80
C ILE A 112 1.72 10.25 -2.80
N LEU A 113 1.10 9.96 -3.96
CA LEU A 113 -0.30 9.55 -3.99
C LEU A 113 -0.55 8.15 -3.39
N GLY A 114 0.49 7.34 -3.26
CA GLY A 114 0.44 6.06 -2.57
C GLY A 114 0.52 6.15 -1.03
N ASN A 115 0.77 7.33 -0.45
CA ASN A 115 0.98 7.52 1.00
C ASN A 115 -0.13 6.90 1.85
N ALA A 116 -1.39 6.99 1.42
CA ALA A 116 -2.53 6.46 2.16
C ALA A 116 -2.49 4.94 2.39
N ALA A 117 -1.77 4.18 1.54
CA ALA A 117 -1.57 2.75 1.72
C ALA A 117 -0.67 2.41 2.92
N PHE A 118 0.11 3.37 3.39
CA PHE A 118 1.07 3.25 4.50
C PHE A 118 0.61 3.96 5.77
N LYS A 119 -0.63 4.46 5.80
CA LYS A 119 -1.19 5.19 6.95
C LYS A 119 -1.45 4.23 8.11
N ASP A 120 -0.53 4.22 9.05
CA ASP A 120 -0.58 3.42 10.28
C ASP A 120 -0.13 4.29 11.45
N PRO A 121 -0.69 4.14 12.68
CA PRO A 121 -0.26 4.90 13.86
C PRO A 121 1.23 4.80 14.19
N GLN A 122 1.90 3.72 13.76
CA GLN A 122 3.33 3.50 14.00
C GLN A 122 4.21 4.05 12.87
N THR A 123 3.63 4.44 11.73
CA THR A 123 4.38 4.95 10.59
C THR A 123 4.55 6.46 10.69
N THR A 124 5.81 6.90 10.66
CA THR A 124 6.17 8.32 10.63
C THR A 124 6.45 8.77 9.19
N PHE A 125 5.73 9.79 8.72
CA PHE A 125 6.01 10.41 7.44
C PHE A 125 7.11 11.45 7.60
N VAL A 126 8.18 11.31 6.81
CA VAL A 126 9.39 12.15 6.84
C VAL A 126 9.51 12.92 5.53
N GLY A 127 9.96 14.16 5.59
CA GLY A 127 10.20 14.95 4.38
C GLY A 127 10.82 16.31 4.68
N SER A 128 11.17 17.01 3.60
CA SER A 128 11.71 18.38 3.73
C SER A 128 10.76 19.29 4.52
N ALA A 129 11.31 20.18 5.34
CA ALA A 129 10.56 21.22 6.05
C ALA A 129 9.69 22.10 5.14
N LYS A 130 9.98 22.15 3.82
CA LYS A 130 9.17 22.85 2.82
C LYS A 130 8.01 22.04 2.26
N LEU A 131 8.00 20.71 2.48
CA LEU A 131 7.06 19.79 1.83
C LEU A 131 5.60 20.01 2.28
N PRO A 132 5.27 20.26 3.57
CA PRO A 132 3.89 20.51 3.97
C PRO A 132 3.25 21.71 3.25
N ALA A 133 3.97 22.82 3.15
CA ALA A 133 3.48 24.00 2.44
C ALA A 133 3.33 23.76 0.92
N ALA A 134 4.27 23.00 0.32
CA ALA A 134 4.21 22.64 -1.09
C ALA A 134 3.02 21.71 -1.39
N MET A 135 2.72 20.74 -0.51
CA MET A 135 1.55 19.88 -0.60
C MET A 135 0.26 20.68 -0.46
N ALA A 136 0.13 21.54 0.56
CA ALA A 136 -1.05 22.36 0.78
C ALA A 136 -1.36 23.26 -0.43
N ALA A 137 -0.34 23.82 -1.06
CA ALA A 137 -0.51 24.68 -2.24
C ALA A 137 -0.97 23.96 -3.51
N ARG A 138 -0.75 22.62 -3.60
CA ARG A 138 -0.96 21.84 -4.83
C ARG A 138 -2.03 20.77 -4.71
N SER A 139 -2.40 20.37 -3.50
CA SER A 139 -3.27 19.21 -3.25
C SER A 139 -4.58 19.27 -4.02
N SER A 140 -5.29 20.41 -4.01
CA SER A 140 -6.56 20.56 -4.70
C SER A 140 -6.43 20.40 -6.23
N PHE A 141 -5.38 20.96 -6.82
CA PHE A 141 -5.11 20.82 -8.26
C PHE A 141 -4.76 19.37 -8.60
N TYR A 142 -3.85 18.75 -7.84
CA TYR A 142 -3.43 17.37 -8.07
C TYR A 142 -4.59 16.39 -7.85
N GLU A 143 -5.39 16.58 -6.81
CA GLU A 143 -6.56 15.74 -6.55
C GLU A 143 -7.51 15.71 -7.74
N THR A 144 -7.90 16.91 -8.23
CA THR A 144 -8.81 17.03 -9.38
C THR A 144 -8.21 16.38 -10.62
N LYS A 145 -6.95 16.74 -10.93
CA LYS A 145 -6.29 16.29 -12.16
C LYS A 145 -5.99 14.79 -12.17
N PHE A 146 -5.50 14.25 -11.04
CA PHE A 146 -5.12 12.84 -10.99
C PHE A 146 -6.29 11.89 -10.79
N LYS A 147 -7.41 12.34 -10.22
CA LYS A 147 -8.68 11.58 -10.28
C LYS A 147 -9.14 11.37 -11.72
N GLU A 148 -9.02 12.39 -12.57
CA GLU A 148 -9.35 12.31 -14.00
C GLU A 148 -8.41 11.36 -14.77
N ILE A 149 -7.09 11.46 -14.51
CA ILE A 149 -6.06 10.69 -15.22
C ILE A 149 -6.05 9.21 -14.82
N LEU A 150 -6.21 8.92 -13.54
CA LEU A 150 -5.98 7.59 -12.98
C LEU A 150 -7.27 6.79 -12.80
N GLY A 151 -8.46 7.42 -12.90
CA GLY A 151 -9.73 6.73 -12.69
C GLY A 151 -9.74 5.96 -11.37
N ASP A 152 -10.08 4.67 -11.44
CA ASP A 152 -10.15 3.78 -10.27
C ASP A 152 -8.81 3.59 -9.55
N ALA A 153 -7.67 3.75 -10.24
CA ALA A 153 -6.35 3.61 -9.63
C ALA A 153 -6.04 4.71 -8.60
N TYR A 154 -6.66 5.91 -8.76
CA TYR A 154 -6.55 6.96 -7.75
C TYR A 154 -7.00 6.46 -6.37
N GLY A 155 -8.09 5.70 -6.32
CA GLY A 155 -8.61 5.05 -5.12
C GLY A 155 -8.76 6.01 -3.94
N ASN A 156 -8.25 5.60 -2.78
CA ASN A 156 -8.28 6.38 -1.54
C ASN A 156 -6.98 7.18 -1.34
N ALA A 157 -6.40 7.77 -2.41
CA ALA A 157 -5.23 8.61 -2.28
C ALA A 157 -5.50 9.82 -1.37
N GLU A 158 -4.57 10.10 -0.47
CA GLU A 158 -4.60 11.24 0.46
C GLU A 158 -3.26 11.96 0.42
N PHE A 159 -3.28 13.30 0.48
CA PHE A 159 -2.08 14.12 0.64
C PHE A 159 -1.68 14.15 2.12
N ILE A 160 -0.84 13.21 2.53
CA ILE A 160 -0.36 13.09 3.90
C ILE A 160 0.93 13.87 4.03
N ALA A 161 0.87 15.00 4.74
CA ALA A 161 2.05 15.81 5.02
C ALA A 161 2.99 15.09 5.99
N PRO A 162 4.33 15.21 5.82
CA PRO A 162 5.29 14.68 6.76
C PRO A 162 5.13 15.33 8.14
N THR A 163 5.25 14.48 9.17
CA THR A 163 5.23 14.89 10.58
C THR A 163 6.63 15.05 11.15
N GLN A 164 7.62 14.35 10.58
CA GLN A 164 9.03 14.56 10.87
C GLN A 164 9.65 15.35 9.72
N LEU A 165 10.15 16.53 10.03
CA LEU A 165 10.69 17.47 9.06
C LEU A 165 12.21 17.48 9.12
N VAL A 166 12.84 17.51 7.94
CA VAL A 166 14.31 17.63 7.81
C VAL A 166 14.65 18.93 7.07
N SER A 167 15.71 19.57 7.52
CA SER A 167 16.25 20.80 6.96
C SER A 167 17.71 20.61 6.52
N VAL A 168 18.17 21.41 5.56
CA VAL A 168 19.57 21.36 5.12
C VAL A 168 20.48 21.82 6.27
N GLY A 169 21.49 21.01 6.59
CA GLY A 169 22.49 21.30 7.65
C GLY A 169 22.11 20.81 9.04
N GLU A 170 21.00 20.12 9.22
CA GLU A 170 20.72 19.36 10.43
C GLU A 170 21.30 17.94 10.28
N PRO A 171 21.99 17.43 11.32
CA PRO A 171 22.58 16.09 11.32
C PRO A 171 21.51 14.98 11.38
#